data_68dd69b7b2472405ce8b63ca0744b8e0
#
_entry.id   68dd69b7b2472405ce8b63ca0744b8e0
#
_cell.length_a   1.000
_cell.length_b   1.000
_cell.length_c   1.000
_cell.angle_alpha   90.00
_cell.angle_beta   90.00
_cell.angle_gamma   90.00
#
_symmetry.space_group_name_H-M   'P 1'
#
loop_
_entity.id
_entity.type
_entity.pdbx_description
1 polymer ?
#
loop_
_entity_poly.entity_id
_entity_poly.type
_entity_poly.pdbx_seq_one_letter_code
_entity_poly.pdbx_strand_id
1 'polypeptide(L)'
;MQRKDIQLSNGDCFTLTTLGSYGYTIRVRKWQEPIGNHFIIDTVSSTFDKKNFSVAHTPIVIGEVHDEEKFSDIRDLRVLDCPIKFPGIKEYRIPKPLNQFDEVIAKIASYEHAINPNIDQFYAYLTVDQGRVEADECQRTPGCHVDGFQGARINPKRLINRSYIVYDRVPPVFYVQEFETEHLDEAKHDFFLSFDEQAKEDCAIRFDPYSIILSNAYSVHRSDSVSYPIYRTFFRLSYDTVVFDRFGNTHNDMFDYDWNMITRNTRDRLCLKRKYR
;
A
#
# COMPACT_ATOMS: atom_id res chain seq x y z
N MET A 1 4.05 -1.31 30.89
CA MET A 1 4.52 -0.66 29.65
C MET A 1 6.02 -0.91 29.56
N GLN A 2 6.44 -1.66 28.54
CA GLN A 2 7.86 -1.92 28.29
C GLN A 2 8.29 -1.07 27.10
N ARG A 3 9.48 -0.51 27.17
CA ARG A 3 10.07 0.30 26.12
C ARG A 3 11.40 -0.32 25.70
N LYS A 4 11.62 -0.45 24.39
CA LYS A 4 12.86 -0.96 23.81
C LYS A 4 13.28 -0.02 22.67
N ASP A 5 14.50 0.46 22.73
CA ASP A 5 15.12 1.16 21.60
C ASP A 5 15.80 0.12 20.71
N ILE A 6 15.54 0.20 19.41
CA ILE A 6 16.02 -0.73 18.40
C ILE A 6 16.80 0.09 17.37
N GLN A 7 17.97 -0.41 17.01
CA GLN A 7 18.78 0.12 15.94
C GLN A 7 18.81 -0.89 14.79
N LEU A 8 18.48 -0.46 13.59
CA LEU A 8 18.61 -1.25 12.38
C LEU A 8 20.04 -1.26 11.87
N SER A 9 20.38 -2.23 11.03
CA SER A 9 21.73 -2.40 10.46
C SER A 9 22.20 -1.18 9.65
N ASN A 10 21.29 -0.44 9.06
CA ASN A 10 21.55 0.81 8.33
C ASN A 10 21.77 2.03 9.26
N GLY A 11 21.70 1.86 10.58
CA GLY A 11 21.88 2.94 11.55
C GLY A 11 20.62 3.69 11.95
N ASP A 12 19.46 3.39 11.36
CA ASP A 12 18.18 3.94 11.79
C ASP A 12 17.82 3.48 13.19
N CYS A 13 17.21 4.36 13.96
CA CYS A 13 16.81 4.07 15.32
C CYS A 13 15.33 4.36 15.53
N PHE A 14 14.65 3.46 16.22
CA PHE A 14 13.28 3.68 16.65
C PHE A 14 13.03 3.15 18.06
N THR A 15 12.00 3.68 18.71
CA THR A 15 11.54 3.22 20.01
C THR A 15 10.28 2.40 19.81
N LEU A 16 10.29 1.16 20.26
CA LEU A 16 9.13 0.30 20.37
C LEU A 16 8.63 0.36 21.82
N THR A 17 7.36 0.68 22.00
CA THR A 17 6.72 0.71 23.32
C THR A 17 5.52 -0.21 23.34
N THR A 18 5.54 -1.23 24.18
CA THR A 18 4.44 -2.18 24.36
C THR A 18 3.35 -1.58 25.25
N LEU A 19 2.12 -1.65 24.80
CA LEU A 19 0.92 -1.13 25.49
C LEU A 19 0.05 -2.27 26.06
N GLY A 20 0.69 -3.27 26.66
CA GLY A 20 0.02 -4.43 27.27
C GLY A 20 -0.71 -5.29 26.23
N SER A 21 -2.02 -5.52 26.44
CA SER A 21 -2.84 -6.35 25.55
C SER A 21 -3.30 -5.64 24.29
N TYR A 22 -3.21 -4.31 24.23
CA TYR A 22 -3.73 -3.51 23.11
C TYR A 22 -2.84 -3.52 21.89
N GLY A 23 -1.52 -3.54 22.09
CA GLY A 23 -0.57 -3.50 20.98
C GLY A 23 0.73 -2.81 21.36
N TYR A 24 1.33 -2.14 20.41
CA TYR A 24 2.57 -1.40 20.59
C TYR A 24 2.61 -0.14 19.73
N THR A 25 3.53 0.76 20.05
CA THR A 25 3.82 1.94 19.24
C THR A 25 5.23 1.88 18.71
N ILE A 26 5.42 2.37 17.50
CA ILE A 26 6.73 2.64 16.90
C ILE A 26 6.90 4.14 16.78
N ARG A 27 8.04 4.65 17.26
CA ARG A 27 8.43 6.04 17.07
C ARG A 27 9.81 6.09 16.43
N VAL A 28 9.90 6.63 15.23
CA VAL A 28 11.18 6.85 14.53
C VAL A 28 11.96 7.92 15.28
N ARG A 29 13.22 7.63 15.62
CA ARG A 29 14.13 8.52 16.37
C ARG A 29 15.20 9.13 15.50
N LYS A 30 15.77 8.31 14.65
CA LYS A 30 16.84 8.68 13.74
C LYS A 30 16.71 7.83 12.49
N TRP A 31 16.92 8.45 11.35
CA TRP A 31 16.98 7.80 10.05
C TRP A 31 18.17 8.36 9.28
N GLN A 32 18.70 7.56 8.37
CA GLN A 32 19.69 8.01 7.42
C GLN A 32 18.99 8.48 6.15
N GLU A 33 19.50 9.57 5.59
CA GLU A 33 19.03 9.99 4.27
C GLU A 33 19.39 8.91 3.26
N PRO A 34 18.45 8.52 2.38
CA PRO A 34 18.71 7.55 1.34
C PRO A 34 19.85 8.00 0.44
N ILE A 35 20.80 7.10 0.17
CA ILE A 35 21.92 7.39 -0.72
C ILE A 35 21.46 7.13 -2.16
N GLY A 36 21.41 8.18 -2.99
CA GLY A 36 21.10 8.07 -4.41
C GLY A 36 20.02 9.03 -4.91
N ASN A 37 19.81 9.08 -6.21
CA ASN A 37 18.71 9.80 -6.82
C ASN A 37 17.40 9.06 -6.59
N HIS A 38 16.83 9.20 -5.39
CA HIS A 38 15.50 8.69 -5.12
C HIS A 38 14.49 9.57 -5.84
N PHE A 39 13.60 8.92 -6.56
CA PHE A 39 12.45 9.57 -7.17
C PHE A 39 11.60 10.15 -6.04
N ILE A 40 11.75 11.45 -5.77
CA ILE A 40 10.87 12.17 -4.85
C ILE A 40 9.50 12.21 -5.52
N ILE A 41 8.65 11.27 -5.12
CA ILE A 41 7.24 11.34 -5.50
C ILE A 41 6.72 12.61 -4.86
N ASP A 42 6.28 13.54 -5.69
CA ASP A 42 5.80 14.85 -5.26
C ASP A 42 4.69 14.66 -4.22
N THR A 43 4.94 15.13 -3.01
CA THR A 43 4.18 14.75 -1.81
C THR A 43 2.91 15.54 -1.61
N VAL A 44 2.67 16.51 -2.45
CA VAL A 44 1.49 17.35 -2.36
C VAL A 44 0.35 16.66 -3.09
N SER A 45 -0.77 16.47 -2.41
CA SER A 45 -2.01 15.90 -2.92
C SER A 45 -2.27 16.32 -4.36
N SER A 46 -1.76 15.56 -5.27
CA SER A 46 -2.13 15.75 -6.66
C SER A 46 -3.55 15.23 -6.82
N THR A 47 -4.42 16.06 -7.31
CA THR A 47 -5.64 15.59 -7.95
C THR A 47 -5.23 14.58 -9.02
N PHE A 48 -5.98 13.49 -9.14
CA PHE A 48 -5.78 12.51 -10.20
C PHE A 48 -5.67 13.23 -11.55
N ASP A 49 -4.57 12.98 -12.25
CA ASP A 49 -4.38 13.40 -13.62
C ASP A 49 -3.99 12.19 -14.47
N LYS A 50 -4.88 11.78 -15.37
CA LYS A 50 -4.65 10.64 -16.27
C LYS A 50 -3.42 10.81 -17.17
N LYS A 51 -2.96 12.05 -17.41
CA LYS A 51 -1.74 12.30 -18.17
C LYS A 51 -0.49 11.71 -17.54
N ASN A 52 -0.50 11.47 -16.22
CA ASN A 52 0.62 10.83 -15.56
C ASN A 52 0.85 9.38 -16.02
N PHE A 53 -0.13 8.73 -16.63
CA PHE A 53 0.08 7.41 -17.22
C PHE A 53 0.89 7.44 -18.54
N SER A 54 1.07 8.60 -19.16
CA SER A 54 1.96 8.75 -20.33
C SER A 54 3.46 8.77 -19.98
N VAL A 55 3.79 8.50 -18.72
CA VAL A 55 5.17 8.35 -18.25
C VAL A 55 5.33 6.99 -17.60
N ALA A 56 6.42 6.31 -17.90
CA ALA A 56 6.73 5.03 -17.25
C ALA A 56 7.09 5.23 -15.78
N HIS A 57 6.38 4.54 -14.89
CA HIS A 57 6.60 4.59 -13.44
C HIS A 57 7.32 3.33 -12.97
N THR A 58 8.58 3.49 -12.55
CA THR A 58 9.40 2.38 -12.03
C THR A 58 9.25 2.29 -10.52
N PRO A 59 8.74 1.17 -9.97
CA PRO A 59 8.77 0.92 -8.54
C PRO A 59 10.20 0.76 -8.04
N ILE A 60 10.43 1.07 -6.77
CA ILE A 60 11.75 1.09 -6.15
C ILE A 60 11.79 0.07 -4.99
N VAL A 61 12.81 -0.78 -4.96
CA VAL A 61 13.10 -1.62 -3.79
C VAL A 61 13.87 -0.78 -2.77
N ILE A 62 13.29 -0.61 -1.58
CA ILE A 62 13.89 0.18 -0.49
C ILE A 62 14.60 -0.69 0.56
N GLY A 63 14.49 -1.99 0.44
CA GLY A 63 15.07 -2.99 1.35
C GLY A 63 14.29 -4.30 1.31
N GLU A 64 14.60 -5.17 2.24
CA GLU A 64 14.02 -6.52 2.33
C GLU A 64 13.57 -6.80 3.77
N VAL A 65 12.66 -7.74 3.92
CA VAL A 65 12.28 -8.32 5.22
C VAL A 65 13.40 -9.27 5.65
N HIS A 66 13.91 -9.15 6.87
CA HIS A 66 14.96 -10.03 7.37
C HIS A 66 14.40 -11.25 8.11
N ASP A 67 13.33 -11.06 8.86
CA ASP A 67 12.67 -12.15 9.60
C ASP A 67 11.50 -12.70 8.76
N GLU A 68 11.87 -13.48 7.74
CA GLU A 68 10.93 -14.06 6.78
C GLU A 68 9.93 -15.01 7.45
N GLU A 69 10.39 -15.81 8.43
CA GLU A 69 9.53 -16.75 9.17
C GLU A 69 8.45 -16.00 9.94
N LYS A 70 8.83 -14.94 10.63
CA LYS A 70 7.89 -14.09 11.37
C LYS A 70 6.90 -13.39 10.46
N PHE A 71 7.36 -12.86 9.31
CA PHE A 71 6.52 -12.19 8.33
C PHE A 71 5.48 -13.16 7.72
N SER A 72 5.89 -14.39 7.41
CA SER A 72 5.08 -15.41 6.76
C SER A 72 4.25 -16.26 7.73
N ASP A 73 4.31 -16.01 9.04
CA ASP A 73 3.50 -16.71 10.04
C ASP A 73 2.01 -16.50 9.74
N ILE A 74 1.33 -17.57 9.31
CA ILE A 74 -0.07 -17.50 8.87
C ILE A 74 -1.00 -17.46 10.09
N ARG A 75 -1.70 -16.36 10.24
CA ARG A 75 -2.71 -16.11 11.29
C ARG A 75 -4.08 -15.78 10.73
N ASP A 76 -4.29 -16.05 9.44
CA ASP A 76 -5.52 -15.73 8.69
C ASP A 76 -5.96 -14.26 8.82
N LEU A 77 -4.99 -13.36 8.84
CA LEU A 77 -5.23 -11.93 9.01
C LEU A 77 -5.92 -11.33 7.79
N ARG A 78 -6.99 -10.60 8.06
CA ARG A 78 -7.73 -9.81 7.09
C ARG A 78 -7.87 -8.38 7.59
N VAL A 79 -6.94 -7.53 7.22
CA VAL A 79 -6.85 -6.13 7.63
C VAL A 79 -6.93 -5.27 6.38
N LEU A 80 -7.85 -4.35 6.35
CA LEU A 80 -8.05 -3.47 5.19
C LEU A 80 -7.95 -2.02 5.63
N ASP A 81 -6.97 -1.31 5.08
CA ASP A 81 -6.75 0.13 5.26
C ASP A 81 -6.91 0.59 6.72
N CYS A 82 -6.34 -0.19 7.66
CA CYS A 82 -6.32 0.12 9.09
C CYS A 82 -5.42 1.33 9.35
N PRO A 83 -5.90 2.44 9.89
CA PRO A 83 -5.06 3.59 10.17
C PRO A 83 -4.13 3.29 11.35
N ILE A 84 -2.82 3.30 11.12
CA ILE A 84 -1.80 3.08 12.16
C ILE A 84 -1.01 4.34 12.52
N LYS A 85 -1.19 5.43 11.76
CA LYS A 85 -0.68 6.77 12.06
C LYS A 85 -1.70 7.83 11.65
N PHE A 86 -1.82 8.86 12.46
CA PHE A 86 -2.66 10.03 12.19
C PHE A 86 -1.79 11.28 11.96
N PRO A 87 -2.26 12.27 11.21
CA PRO A 87 -1.62 13.58 11.11
C PRO A 87 -1.38 14.19 12.49
N GLY A 88 -0.24 14.84 12.68
CA GLY A 88 0.17 15.45 13.94
C GLY A 88 0.63 14.46 15.02
N ILE A 89 0.43 13.15 14.84
CA ILE A 89 0.89 12.11 15.76
C ILE A 89 2.16 11.47 15.20
N LYS A 90 3.24 11.50 16.00
CA LYS A 90 4.57 10.97 15.60
C LYS A 90 4.69 9.46 15.75
N GLU A 91 3.81 8.85 16.53
CA GLU A 91 3.81 7.42 16.82
C GLU A 91 2.90 6.66 15.85
N TYR A 92 3.42 5.53 15.35
CA TYR A 92 2.60 4.51 14.72
C TYR A 92 2.02 3.61 15.81
N ARG A 93 0.72 3.41 15.82
CA ARG A 93 0.01 2.57 16.81
C ARG A 93 -0.47 1.30 16.13
N ILE A 94 0.12 0.17 16.50
CA ILE A 94 -0.06 -1.11 15.82
C ILE A 94 -0.79 -2.07 16.76
N PRO A 95 -1.99 -2.54 16.40
CA PRO A 95 -2.73 -3.54 17.16
C PRO A 95 -1.92 -4.83 17.34
N LYS A 96 -2.07 -5.47 18.50
CA LYS A 96 -1.27 -6.64 18.89
C LYS A 96 -1.24 -7.78 17.86
N PRO A 97 -2.34 -8.15 17.18
CA PRO A 97 -2.32 -9.21 16.18
C PRO A 97 -1.35 -8.95 15.01
N LEU A 98 -0.97 -7.70 14.78
CA LEU A 98 -0.13 -7.25 13.66
C LEU A 98 1.36 -7.14 14.03
N ASN A 99 1.78 -7.66 15.20
CA ASN A 99 3.15 -7.55 15.70
C ASN A 99 4.19 -8.28 14.84
N GLN A 100 3.77 -9.23 14.02
CA GLN A 100 4.66 -9.92 13.07
C GLN A 100 5.22 -8.99 12.00
N PHE A 101 4.59 -7.84 11.76
CA PHE A 101 5.02 -6.85 10.76
C PHE A 101 5.80 -5.66 11.34
N ASP A 102 6.20 -5.71 12.61
CA ASP A 102 6.85 -4.58 13.29
C ASP A 102 8.14 -4.12 12.61
N GLU A 103 8.97 -5.07 12.15
CA GLU A 103 10.21 -4.79 11.44
C GLU A 103 9.94 -4.05 10.13
N VAL A 104 9.04 -4.58 9.31
CA VAL A 104 8.72 -4.01 8.00
C VAL A 104 8.09 -2.62 8.13
N ILE A 105 7.20 -2.46 9.11
CA ILE A 105 6.61 -1.15 9.41
C ILE A 105 7.69 -0.15 9.85
N ALA A 106 8.63 -0.56 10.69
CA ALA A 106 9.70 0.30 11.15
C ALA A 106 10.62 0.73 10.01
N LYS A 107 11.01 -0.18 9.12
CA LYS A 107 11.83 0.13 7.93
C LYS A 107 11.14 1.12 7.01
N ILE A 108 9.87 0.86 6.68
CA ILE A 108 9.07 1.76 5.85
C ILE A 108 8.91 3.13 6.52
N ALA A 109 8.59 3.17 7.82
CA ALA A 109 8.45 4.41 8.56
C ALA A 109 9.75 5.23 8.56
N SER A 110 10.89 4.60 8.77
CA SER A 110 12.21 5.25 8.71
C SER A 110 12.48 5.84 7.33
N TYR A 111 12.23 5.06 6.28
CA TYR A 111 12.41 5.52 4.90
C TYR A 111 11.48 6.68 4.57
N GLU A 112 10.19 6.57 4.90
CA GLU A 112 9.21 7.62 4.65
C GLU A 112 9.56 8.92 5.39
N HIS A 113 10.04 8.84 6.64
CA HIS A 113 10.53 10.01 7.37
C HIS A 113 11.75 10.67 6.72
N ALA A 114 12.59 9.90 6.02
CA ALA A 114 13.75 10.43 5.32
C ALA A 114 13.36 11.17 4.03
N ILE A 115 12.37 10.68 3.28
CA ILE A 115 12.02 11.20 1.97
C ILE A 115 10.83 12.18 1.97
N ASN A 116 10.02 12.19 3.06
CA ASN A 116 8.80 12.99 3.14
C ASN A 116 8.89 14.06 4.23
N PRO A 117 9.27 15.30 3.87
CA PRO A 117 9.37 16.39 4.84
C PRO A 117 8.02 16.76 5.49
N ASN A 118 6.91 16.36 4.85
CA ASN A 118 5.55 16.64 5.29
C ASN A 118 4.88 15.45 5.98
N ILE A 119 5.62 14.44 6.43
CA ILE A 119 5.10 13.19 7.01
C ILE A 119 4.12 13.43 8.17
N ASP A 120 4.24 14.55 8.88
CA ASP A 120 3.32 14.91 9.96
C ASP A 120 1.89 15.22 9.47
N GLN A 121 1.69 15.47 8.17
CA GLN A 121 0.37 15.71 7.56
C GLN A 121 -0.29 14.43 7.04
N PHE A 122 0.43 13.28 7.09
CA PHE A 122 -0.03 12.04 6.49
C PHE A 122 -0.60 11.07 7.52
N TYR A 123 -1.65 10.39 7.11
CA TYR A 123 -2.05 9.09 7.67
C TYR A 123 -1.12 8.00 7.14
N ALA A 124 -1.01 6.89 7.89
CA ALA A 124 -0.50 5.63 7.37
C ALA A 124 -1.56 4.54 7.54
N TYR A 125 -1.88 3.85 6.46
CA TYR A 125 -2.92 2.82 6.40
C TYR A 125 -2.32 1.46 6.11
N LEU A 126 -2.59 0.49 6.99
CA LEU A 126 -2.09 -0.87 6.86
C LEU A 126 -3.17 -1.78 6.27
N THR A 127 -2.80 -2.51 5.21
CA THR A 127 -3.56 -3.62 4.67
C THR A 127 -2.73 -4.90 4.78
N VAL A 128 -3.32 -5.95 5.34
CA VAL A 128 -2.75 -7.29 5.37
C VAL A 128 -3.80 -8.28 4.90
N ASP A 129 -3.42 -9.16 4.00
CA ASP A 129 -4.25 -10.23 3.51
C ASP A 129 -3.46 -11.54 3.53
N GLN A 130 -3.79 -12.40 4.49
CA GLN A 130 -3.21 -13.73 4.60
C GLN A 130 -4.25 -14.78 4.26
N GLY A 131 -3.87 -15.76 3.47
CA GLY A 131 -4.76 -16.87 3.20
C GLY A 131 -4.25 -17.81 2.13
N ARG A 132 -5.02 -18.88 1.96
CA ARG A 132 -4.80 -19.86 0.92
C ARG A 132 -5.29 -19.32 -0.43
N VAL A 133 -4.46 -19.48 -1.44
CA VAL A 133 -4.77 -19.19 -2.85
C VAL A 133 -4.77 -20.54 -3.57
N GLU A 134 -5.85 -20.84 -4.28
CA GLU A 134 -5.98 -22.09 -5.03
C GLU A 134 -5.21 -22.02 -6.35
N ALA A 135 -4.92 -23.19 -6.95
CA ALA A 135 -4.27 -23.26 -8.24
C ALA A 135 -5.06 -22.48 -9.31
N ASP A 136 -4.32 -21.81 -10.16
CA ASP A 136 -4.85 -20.94 -11.23
C ASP A 136 -5.64 -19.71 -10.76
N GLU A 137 -5.64 -19.44 -9.44
CA GLU A 137 -6.25 -18.24 -8.86
C GLU A 137 -5.21 -17.18 -8.47
N CYS A 138 -5.69 -15.95 -8.32
CA CYS A 138 -4.95 -14.82 -7.75
C CYS A 138 -5.49 -14.47 -6.38
N GLN A 139 -4.62 -14.09 -5.43
CA GLN A 139 -5.07 -13.61 -4.11
C GLN A 139 -5.88 -12.30 -4.20
N ARG A 140 -5.62 -11.50 -5.20
CA ARG A 140 -6.28 -10.22 -5.46
C ARG A 140 -7.02 -10.29 -6.79
N THR A 141 -7.83 -9.27 -7.08
CA THR A 141 -8.52 -9.17 -8.37
C THR A 141 -7.53 -9.34 -9.52
N PRO A 142 -7.80 -10.27 -10.46
CA PRO A 142 -6.95 -10.44 -11.64
C PRO A 142 -7.01 -9.20 -12.52
N GLY A 143 -6.00 -9.05 -13.38
CA GLY A 143 -5.89 -7.95 -14.33
C GLY A 143 -5.10 -6.75 -13.82
N CYS A 144 -4.68 -5.93 -14.78
CA CYS A 144 -3.90 -4.74 -14.52
C CYS A 144 -4.72 -3.67 -13.80
N HIS A 145 -4.14 -3.08 -12.78
CA HIS A 145 -4.77 -2.01 -12.00
C HIS A 145 -3.70 -1.11 -11.37
N VAL A 146 -4.16 -0.04 -10.76
CA VAL A 146 -3.39 0.81 -9.86
C VAL A 146 -4.10 0.92 -8.53
N ASP A 147 -3.33 1.12 -7.47
CA ASP A 147 -3.89 1.29 -6.13
C ASP A 147 -4.66 2.62 -6.01
N GLY A 148 -5.82 2.56 -5.32
CA GLY A 148 -6.62 3.74 -4.99
C GLY A 148 -7.49 4.29 -6.12
N PHE A 149 -7.18 4.04 -7.37
CA PHE A 149 -7.97 4.44 -8.51
C PHE A 149 -8.74 3.26 -9.11
N GLN A 150 -10.02 3.44 -9.37
CA GLN A 150 -10.86 2.46 -10.06
C GLN A 150 -11.76 3.20 -11.05
N GLY A 151 -11.32 3.36 -12.30
CA GLY A 151 -12.12 3.87 -13.39
C GLY A 151 -12.99 5.08 -13.02
N ALA A 152 -14.27 5.03 -13.41
CA ALA A 152 -15.27 6.09 -13.17
C ALA A 152 -15.67 6.27 -11.69
N ARG A 153 -14.74 6.43 -10.78
CA ARG A 153 -15.07 6.71 -9.36
C ARG A 153 -15.57 8.13 -9.17
N ILE A 154 -16.50 8.24 -8.20
CA ILE A 154 -17.07 9.51 -7.79
C ILE A 154 -16.01 10.35 -7.08
N ASN A 155 -16.13 11.62 -7.34
CA ASN A 155 -15.36 12.67 -6.73
C ASN A 155 -15.43 12.67 -5.17
N PRO A 156 -14.32 12.90 -4.46
CA PRO A 156 -12.99 13.09 -4.99
C PRO A 156 -12.35 11.74 -5.33
N LYS A 157 -11.65 11.67 -6.45
CA LYS A 157 -10.81 10.52 -6.78
C LYS A 157 -9.69 10.44 -5.76
N ARG A 158 -9.57 9.29 -5.15
CA ARG A 158 -8.50 9.03 -4.21
C ARG A 158 -7.34 8.44 -4.95
N LEU A 159 -6.21 9.09 -4.78
CA LEU A 159 -4.93 8.58 -5.18
C LEU A 159 -4.20 8.14 -3.92
N ILE A 160 -3.70 6.94 -3.90
CA ILE A 160 -2.73 6.53 -2.89
C ILE A 160 -1.38 7.03 -3.37
N ASN A 161 -0.91 8.12 -2.77
CA ASN A 161 0.32 8.78 -3.22
C ASN A 161 1.53 7.88 -3.11
N ARG A 162 1.62 7.06 -2.06
CA ARG A 162 2.71 6.12 -1.84
C ARG A 162 2.20 4.83 -1.24
N SER A 163 2.57 3.71 -1.84
CA SER A 163 2.29 2.37 -1.37
C SER A 163 3.58 1.59 -1.24
N TYR A 164 3.83 1.06 -0.06
CA TYR A 164 4.89 0.11 0.22
C TYR A 164 4.29 -1.28 0.27
N ILE A 165 4.74 -2.15 -0.62
CA ILE A 165 4.16 -3.47 -0.84
C ILE A 165 5.20 -4.53 -0.52
N VAL A 166 4.80 -5.58 0.20
CA VAL A 166 5.63 -6.76 0.47
C VAL A 166 4.81 -8.03 0.28
N TYR A 167 5.42 -9.04 -0.29
CA TYR A 167 4.87 -10.37 -0.46
C TYR A 167 5.88 -11.41 -0.01
N ASP A 168 5.40 -12.48 0.62
CA ASP A 168 6.23 -13.63 0.93
C ASP A 168 6.40 -14.58 -0.26
N ARG A 169 5.43 -14.60 -1.19
CA ARG A 169 5.40 -15.48 -2.36
C ARG A 169 4.67 -14.81 -3.51
N VAL A 170 5.06 -15.16 -4.73
CA VAL A 170 4.42 -14.68 -5.97
C VAL A 170 4.20 -13.16 -5.94
N PRO A 171 5.27 -12.36 -6.03
CA PRO A 171 5.17 -10.90 -6.10
C PRO A 171 4.31 -10.43 -7.28
N PRO A 172 3.74 -9.22 -7.22
CA PRO A 172 3.01 -8.67 -8.35
C PRO A 172 3.94 -8.38 -9.51
N VAL A 173 3.37 -8.37 -10.70
CA VAL A 173 4.04 -7.91 -11.91
C VAL A 173 3.74 -6.43 -12.09
N PHE A 174 4.77 -5.60 -12.21
CA PHE A 174 4.66 -4.18 -12.53
C PHE A 174 5.03 -3.96 -14.00
N TYR A 175 4.28 -3.09 -14.66
CA TYR A 175 4.53 -2.73 -16.04
C TYR A 175 5.15 -1.33 -16.13
N VAL A 176 6.44 -1.27 -16.47
CA VAL A 176 7.20 -0.02 -16.59
C VAL A 176 7.17 0.43 -18.03
N GLN A 177 6.07 1.04 -18.40
CA GLN A 177 5.79 1.56 -19.74
C GLN A 177 4.85 2.77 -19.67
N GLU A 178 4.74 3.47 -20.76
CA GLU A 178 3.69 4.47 -20.98
C GLU A 178 2.37 3.78 -21.31
N PHE A 179 1.26 4.34 -20.82
CA PHE A 179 -0.10 3.91 -21.13
C PHE A 179 -0.88 5.06 -21.76
N GLU A 180 -1.49 4.82 -22.90
CA GLU A 180 -2.32 5.80 -23.60
C GLU A 180 -3.69 5.92 -22.94
N THR A 181 -3.90 6.99 -22.22
CA THR A 181 -5.13 7.24 -21.46
C THR A 181 -5.84 8.55 -21.85
N GLU A 182 -5.26 9.36 -22.73
CA GLU A 182 -5.83 10.67 -23.08
C GLU A 182 -7.23 10.58 -23.68
N HIS A 183 -7.48 9.56 -24.50
CA HIS A 183 -8.77 9.30 -25.14
C HIS A 183 -9.82 8.72 -24.15
N LEU A 184 -9.43 8.30 -22.97
CA LEU A 184 -10.33 7.71 -21.99
C LEU A 184 -11.10 8.80 -21.24
N ASP A 185 -12.42 8.65 -21.19
CA ASP A 185 -13.30 9.43 -20.33
C ASP A 185 -13.45 8.68 -19.00
N GLU A 186 -12.98 9.28 -17.92
CA GLU A 186 -12.97 8.69 -16.58
C GLU A 186 -14.37 8.33 -16.06
N ALA A 187 -15.42 8.93 -16.59
CA ALA A 187 -16.81 8.63 -16.22
C ALA A 187 -17.42 7.49 -17.03
N LYS A 188 -16.79 7.08 -18.14
CA LYS A 188 -17.37 6.13 -19.10
C LYS A 188 -16.51 4.89 -19.33
N HIS A 189 -15.18 5.02 -19.22
CA HIS A 189 -14.24 3.97 -19.60
C HIS A 189 -13.69 3.22 -18.40
N ASP A 190 -13.38 1.95 -18.61
CA ASP A 190 -12.67 1.12 -17.65
C ASP A 190 -11.16 1.22 -17.91
N PHE A 191 -10.46 1.95 -17.07
CA PHE A 191 -9.02 2.13 -17.18
C PHE A 191 -8.26 0.82 -16.97
N PHE A 192 -8.76 -0.06 -16.11
CA PHE A 192 -8.09 -1.34 -15.84
C PHE A 192 -8.12 -2.25 -17.06
N LEU A 193 -9.24 -2.31 -17.75
CA LEU A 193 -9.33 -3.04 -19.01
C LEU A 193 -8.36 -2.46 -20.06
N SER A 194 -8.27 -1.13 -20.15
CA SER A 194 -7.34 -0.48 -21.07
C SER A 194 -5.88 -0.74 -20.69
N PHE A 195 -5.55 -0.86 -19.40
CA PHE A 195 -4.21 -1.26 -18.99
C PHE A 195 -3.89 -2.70 -19.37
N ASP A 196 -4.84 -3.62 -19.21
CA ASP A 196 -4.67 -5.02 -19.64
C ASP A 196 -4.39 -5.15 -21.14
N GLU A 197 -5.11 -4.38 -21.95
CA GLU A 197 -4.95 -4.39 -23.42
C GLU A 197 -3.61 -3.82 -23.88
N GLN A 198 -3.02 -2.89 -23.09
CA GLN A 198 -1.78 -2.21 -23.43
C GLN A 198 -0.53 -2.83 -22.77
N ALA A 199 -0.71 -3.63 -21.73
CA ALA A 199 0.40 -4.20 -20.96
C ALA A 199 1.27 -5.14 -21.82
N LYS A 200 2.58 -4.89 -21.85
CA LYS A 200 3.56 -5.64 -22.63
C LYS A 200 4.46 -6.45 -21.71
N GLU A 201 4.60 -7.74 -21.96
CA GLU A 201 5.45 -8.61 -21.13
C GLU A 201 6.93 -8.23 -21.15
N ASP A 202 7.43 -7.63 -22.21
CA ASP A 202 8.80 -7.11 -22.30
C ASP A 202 9.04 -5.86 -21.43
N CYS A 203 7.97 -5.21 -20.97
CA CYS A 203 7.99 -4.10 -20.01
C CYS A 203 7.68 -4.54 -18.58
N ALA A 204 7.46 -5.85 -18.36
CA ALA A 204 7.12 -6.40 -17.08
C ALA A 204 8.33 -6.53 -16.15
N ILE A 205 8.20 -6.04 -14.93
CA ILE A 205 9.20 -6.21 -13.87
C ILE A 205 8.61 -7.06 -12.76
N ARG A 206 9.38 -8.01 -12.27
CA ARG A 206 9.10 -8.87 -11.12
C ARG A 206 10.17 -8.66 -10.07
N PHE A 207 9.78 -8.55 -8.84
CA PHE A 207 10.69 -8.42 -7.70
C PHE A 207 10.77 -9.75 -6.93
N ASP A 208 11.85 -9.92 -6.19
CA ASP A 208 11.99 -11.09 -5.33
C ASP A 208 10.98 -11.05 -4.17
N PRO A 209 10.52 -12.21 -3.67
CA PRO A 209 9.78 -12.29 -2.43
C PRO A 209 10.49 -11.52 -1.30
N TYR A 210 9.72 -11.02 -0.35
CA TYR A 210 10.19 -10.24 0.80
C TYR A 210 10.83 -8.88 0.47
N SER A 211 10.92 -8.49 -0.81
CA SER A 211 11.33 -7.13 -1.17
C SER A 211 10.30 -6.11 -0.70
N ILE A 212 10.76 -5.00 -0.13
CA ILE A 212 9.91 -3.85 0.23
C ILE A 212 9.86 -2.92 -0.99
N ILE A 213 8.75 -2.92 -1.68
CA ILE A 213 8.56 -2.24 -2.96
C ILE A 213 7.78 -0.95 -2.74
N LEU A 214 8.39 0.20 -3.04
CA LEU A 214 7.70 1.48 -3.08
C LEU A 214 7.12 1.70 -4.48
N SER A 215 5.84 1.94 -4.55
CA SER A 215 5.10 2.31 -5.76
C SER A 215 4.27 3.57 -5.55
N ASN A 216 3.84 4.19 -6.65
CA ASN A 216 2.95 5.35 -6.64
C ASN A 216 1.57 5.02 -7.21
N ALA A 217 0.67 6.01 -7.21
CA ALA A 217 -0.70 5.87 -7.68
C ALA A 217 -0.84 5.55 -9.19
N TYR A 218 0.23 5.66 -9.95
CA TYR A 218 0.26 5.45 -11.40
C TYR A 218 1.05 4.20 -11.81
N SER A 219 1.62 3.48 -10.84
CA SER A 219 2.34 2.23 -11.08
C SER A 219 1.36 1.11 -11.43
N VAL A 220 1.19 0.84 -12.72
CA VAL A 220 0.30 -0.22 -13.19
C VAL A 220 0.89 -1.58 -12.86
N HIS A 221 0.09 -2.44 -12.23
CA HIS A 221 0.52 -3.77 -11.81
C HIS A 221 -0.64 -4.76 -11.80
N ARG A 222 -0.31 -6.05 -11.77
CA ARG A 222 -1.28 -7.14 -11.59
C ARG A 222 -0.78 -8.18 -10.60
N SER A 223 -1.70 -8.93 -10.00
CA SER A 223 -1.37 -10.18 -9.30
C SER A 223 -1.21 -11.30 -10.30
N ASP A 224 -0.14 -12.09 -10.18
CA ASP A 224 -0.03 -13.33 -10.93
C ASP A 224 -0.82 -14.46 -10.25
N SER A 225 -1.30 -15.41 -11.05
CA SER A 225 -1.90 -16.65 -10.57
C SER A 225 -0.82 -17.59 -10.03
N VAL A 226 -1.23 -18.50 -9.18
CA VAL A 226 -0.35 -19.55 -8.65
C VAL A 226 -0.57 -20.86 -9.38
N SER A 227 0.48 -21.63 -9.62
CA SER A 227 0.39 -22.92 -10.34
C SER A 227 -0.03 -24.10 -9.45
N TYR A 228 -0.02 -23.92 -8.13
CA TYR A 228 -0.47 -24.89 -7.12
C TYR A 228 -0.96 -24.15 -5.89
N PRO A 229 -1.80 -24.76 -5.05
CA PRO A 229 -2.33 -24.10 -3.85
C PRO A 229 -1.19 -23.70 -2.90
N ILE A 230 -1.19 -22.44 -2.47
CA ILE A 230 -0.23 -21.88 -1.53
C ILE A 230 -0.91 -21.08 -0.43
N TYR A 231 -0.28 -20.97 0.73
CA TYR A 231 -0.58 -19.89 1.67
C TYR A 231 0.32 -18.70 1.34
N ARG A 232 -0.24 -17.50 1.36
CA ARG A 232 0.44 -16.27 0.94
C ARG A 232 0.10 -15.12 1.87
N THR A 233 1.11 -14.32 2.16
CA THR A 233 0.98 -13.05 2.89
C THR A 233 1.16 -11.89 1.94
N PHE A 234 0.15 -11.04 1.86
CA PHE A 234 0.21 -9.70 1.26
C PHE A 234 0.23 -8.67 2.36
N PHE A 235 1.16 -7.72 2.26
CA PHE A 235 1.28 -6.57 3.13
C PHE A 235 1.36 -5.30 2.29
N ARG A 236 0.61 -4.26 2.70
CA ARG A 236 0.71 -2.93 2.10
C ARG A 236 0.60 -1.86 3.18
N LEU A 237 1.55 -0.93 3.20
CA LEU A 237 1.50 0.29 4.00
C LEU A 237 1.39 1.48 3.06
N SER A 238 0.27 2.21 3.14
CA SER A 238 -0.03 3.34 2.27
C SER A 238 -0.01 4.64 3.05
N TYR A 239 0.55 5.69 2.47
CA TYR A 239 0.56 7.04 3.03
C TYR A 239 -0.32 7.96 2.20
N ASP A 240 -1.21 8.69 2.87
CA ASP A 240 -2.09 9.67 2.23
C ASP A 240 -2.48 10.79 3.21
N THR A 241 -2.89 11.93 2.67
CA THR A 241 -3.39 13.06 3.45
C THR A 241 -4.90 13.01 3.67
N VAL A 242 -5.60 12.06 3.05
CA VAL A 242 -7.06 11.94 3.14
C VAL A 242 -7.50 10.77 4.00
N VAL A 243 -8.69 10.90 4.58
CA VAL A 243 -9.34 9.85 5.35
C VAL A 243 -9.82 8.73 4.42
N PHE A 244 -9.52 7.48 4.78
CA PHE A 244 -10.04 6.31 4.09
C PHE A 244 -11.36 5.86 4.71
N ASP A 245 -12.44 6.54 4.35
CA ASP A 245 -13.78 6.43 4.92
C ASP A 245 -14.64 5.32 4.32
N ARG A 246 -14.03 4.24 3.84
CA ARG A 246 -14.77 3.13 3.23
C ARG A 246 -15.29 2.18 4.31
N PHE A 247 -16.60 1.90 4.29
CA PHE A 247 -17.17 0.87 5.15
C PHE A 247 -16.53 -0.50 4.86
N GLY A 248 -16.12 -1.19 5.93
CA GLY A 248 -15.37 -2.44 5.86
C GLY A 248 -13.85 -2.26 6.01
N ASN A 249 -13.34 -1.02 6.08
CA ASN A 249 -11.98 -0.80 6.55
C ASN A 249 -11.85 -1.18 8.03
N THR A 250 -10.67 -1.70 8.39
CA THR A 250 -10.41 -2.15 9.76
C THR A 250 -10.28 -0.95 10.70
N HIS A 251 -11.05 -0.95 11.78
CA HIS A 251 -10.94 0.05 12.84
C HIS A 251 -9.68 -0.23 13.69
N ASN A 252 -9.02 0.83 14.15
CA ASN A 252 -7.91 0.75 15.09
C ASN A 252 -8.31 1.37 16.43
N ASP A 253 -8.64 0.53 17.40
CA ASP A 253 -9.08 0.96 18.75
C ASP A 253 -8.00 1.68 19.57
N MET A 254 -6.77 1.76 19.06
CA MET A 254 -5.69 2.53 19.69
C MET A 254 -5.77 4.02 19.40
N PHE A 255 -6.68 4.45 18.51
CA PHE A 255 -7.01 5.83 18.21
C PHE A 255 -8.48 6.10 18.52
N ASP A 256 -8.75 7.28 19.05
CA ASP A 256 -10.12 7.79 19.22
C ASP A 256 -10.52 8.56 17.96
N TYR A 257 -11.40 7.95 17.12
CA TYR A 257 -11.95 8.59 15.93
C TYR A 257 -13.28 7.97 15.53
N ASP A 258 -14.14 8.80 14.99
CA ASP A 258 -15.45 8.41 14.45
C ASP A 258 -15.59 8.99 13.04
N TRP A 259 -15.21 8.21 12.05
CA TRP A 259 -15.32 8.62 10.65
C TRP A 259 -16.67 8.21 10.07
N ASN A 260 -17.28 9.12 9.33
CA ASN A 260 -18.51 8.81 8.59
C ASN A 260 -18.20 7.83 7.44
N MET A 261 -18.36 6.54 7.70
CA MET A 261 -17.99 5.47 6.77
C MET A 261 -19.00 5.34 5.63
N ILE A 262 -18.51 5.33 4.39
CA ILE A 262 -19.31 5.24 3.16
C ILE A 262 -19.29 3.81 2.63
N THR A 263 -20.46 3.24 2.37
CA THR A 263 -20.55 1.88 1.85
C THR A 263 -19.94 1.76 0.45
N ARG A 264 -19.19 0.70 0.21
CA ARG A 264 -18.58 0.39 -1.10
C ARG A 264 -19.64 0.35 -2.21
N ASN A 265 -20.77 -0.30 -1.95
CA ASN A 265 -21.85 -0.44 -2.91
C ASN A 265 -22.45 0.89 -3.37
N THR A 266 -22.49 1.90 -2.52
CA THR A 266 -22.95 3.23 -2.91
C THR A 266 -21.99 3.86 -3.92
N ARG A 267 -20.70 3.73 -3.72
CA ARG A 267 -19.66 4.22 -4.65
C ARG A 267 -19.66 3.42 -5.94
N ASP A 268 -19.67 2.08 -5.84
CA ASP A 268 -19.59 1.18 -6.99
C ASP A 268 -20.87 1.25 -7.83
N ARG A 269 -22.06 1.37 -7.20
CA ARG A 269 -23.35 1.52 -7.94
C ARG A 269 -23.44 2.83 -8.72
N LEU A 270 -22.86 3.88 -8.20
CA LEU A 270 -22.82 5.15 -8.92
C LEU A 270 -21.86 5.07 -10.13
N CYS A 271 -20.79 4.28 -10.02
CA CYS A 271 -19.90 3.98 -11.14
C CYS A 271 -20.58 3.07 -12.19
N LEU A 272 -21.22 1.98 -11.74
CA LEU A 272 -21.92 1.03 -12.63
C LEU A 272 -23.08 1.66 -13.39
N LYS A 273 -23.88 2.53 -12.77
CA LYS A 273 -24.95 3.24 -13.44
C LYS A 273 -24.46 4.15 -14.58
N ARG A 274 -23.21 4.57 -14.55
CA ARG A 274 -22.57 5.35 -15.62
C ARG A 274 -21.98 4.46 -16.72
N LYS A 275 -21.59 3.22 -16.38
CA LYS A 275 -21.01 2.25 -17.33
C LYS A 275 -22.06 1.71 -18.34
N TYR A 276 -23.35 1.72 -17.99
CA TYR A 276 -24.45 1.13 -18.78
C TYR A 276 -25.47 2.19 -19.28
N ARG A 277 -25.11 3.44 -19.29
CA ARG A 277 -25.85 4.53 -19.93
C ARG A 277 -24.99 5.17 -21.03
#